data_22d9919f53afe47a0e0b18e711b2e38c
#
_entry.id   22d9919f53afe47a0e0b18e711b2e38c
#
_cell.length_a   1.000
_cell.length_b   1.000
_cell.length_c   1.000
_cell.angle_alpha   90.00
_cell.angle_beta   90.00
_cell.angle_gamma   90.00
#
_symmetry.space_group_name_H-M   'P 1'
#
loop_
_entity.id
_entity.type
_entity.pdbx_description
1 polymer ?
#
loop_
_entity_poly.entity_id
_entity_poly.type
_entity_poly.pdbx_seq_one_letter_code
_entity_poly.pdbx_strand_id
1 'polypeptide(L)'
;MNTVLEKQSFKKTSAGQYEKKIGDLSYSLLIDTDKNRVTKAGYQFDISNNIQHFLWMDYLSADKIEEIFNLQVSLNGIFVDVQNIEFSQHQWIEKFPNLIAHAGGTYREKSYNTFYTNSLEALQQNYSMGHRVFEMDFYLTSDGKMAAVHDWDQFGYMNGVALSSDEWKNFQTFGSPVTDSRFTTMLIGDVLDQMLINKDMFLVTDTKSFEVSEEEVIHQLTEIYNEAMKRSPELLSRIIPQIYNQTMYTTLKKVYDFSNVIYTLYASPDSPEQVIEFVANNPSIKVVTIPLNHGGYFNSEFFNNLHALDKKIYTHTIHTYDELTKYSALGIDGFYTGLLLPSDLERLSSLR
;
A
#
# COMPACT_ATOMS: atom_id res chain seq x y z
N MET A 1 18.89 -18.78 9.39
CA MET A 1 17.77 -18.08 10.05
C MET A 1 18.19 -17.33 11.31
N ASN A 2 18.69 -17.98 12.36
CA ASN A 2 19.06 -17.29 13.62
C ASN A 2 20.00 -16.07 13.39
N THR A 3 21.04 -16.21 12.60
CA THR A 3 21.98 -15.11 12.29
C THR A 3 21.28 -13.93 11.62
N VAL A 4 20.30 -14.16 10.74
CA VAL A 4 19.51 -13.10 10.10
C VAL A 4 18.64 -12.39 11.12
N LEU A 5 17.96 -13.16 11.98
CA LEU A 5 17.08 -12.61 13.01
C LEU A 5 17.86 -11.78 14.04
N GLU A 6 19.04 -12.24 14.46
CA GLU A 6 19.93 -11.50 15.37
C GLU A 6 20.39 -10.16 14.73
N LYS A 7 20.82 -10.19 13.46
CA LYS A 7 21.18 -8.97 12.73
C LYS A 7 20.02 -7.99 12.57
N GLN A 8 18.77 -8.49 12.52
CA GLN A 8 17.55 -7.70 12.49
C GLN A 8 17.00 -7.34 13.90
N SER A 9 17.79 -7.56 14.95
CA SER A 9 17.43 -7.26 16.35
C SER A 9 16.23 -8.03 16.89
N PHE A 10 15.90 -9.18 16.33
CA PHE A 10 14.94 -10.10 16.92
C PHE A 10 15.57 -10.89 18.07
N LYS A 11 14.84 -11.03 19.15
CA LYS A 11 15.24 -11.86 20.31
C LYS A 11 14.42 -13.14 20.32
N LYS A 12 15.07 -14.27 20.52
CA LYS A 12 14.40 -15.55 20.70
C LYS A 12 13.73 -15.59 22.06
N THR A 13 12.42 -15.85 22.08
CA THR A 13 11.61 -15.92 23.31
C THR A 13 11.28 -17.37 23.69
N SER A 14 11.10 -18.23 22.69
CA SER A 14 10.87 -19.67 22.87
C SER A 14 11.25 -20.44 21.60
N ALA A 15 11.03 -21.75 21.57
CA ALA A 15 11.29 -22.56 20.39
C ALA A 15 10.46 -22.04 19.20
N GLY A 16 11.15 -21.60 18.14
CA GLY A 16 10.51 -21.07 16.92
C GLY A 16 9.89 -19.68 17.05
N GLN A 17 9.88 -19.05 18.23
CA GLN A 17 9.34 -17.72 18.42
C GLN A 17 10.43 -16.69 18.62
N TYR A 18 10.28 -15.54 17.93
CA TYR A 18 11.20 -14.43 17.97
C TYR A 18 10.43 -13.13 18.08
N GLU A 19 10.94 -12.20 18.85
CA GLU A 19 10.32 -10.88 19.05
C GLU A 19 11.32 -9.75 18.82
N LYS A 20 10.81 -8.63 18.30
CA LYS A 20 11.54 -7.37 18.15
C LYS A 20 10.67 -6.26 18.67
N LYS A 21 11.25 -5.33 19.45
CA LYS A 21 10.58 -4.10 19.88
C LYS A 21 11.09 -2.90 19.08
N ILE A 22 10.16 -2.06 18.66
CA ILE A 22 10.44 -0.75 18.06
C ILE A 22 9.56 0.26 18.79
N GLY A 23 10.16 1.10 19.65
CA GLY A 23 9.39 1.91 20.60
C GLY A 23 8.56 1.02 21.51
N ASP A 24 7.27 1.31 21.62
CA ASP A 24 6.32 0.53 22.43
C ASP A 24 5.72 -0.67 21.71
N LEU A 25 6.00 -0.82 20.42
CA LEU A 25 5.45 -1.89 19.58
C LEU A 25 6.28 -3.17 19.69
N SER A 26 5.59 -4.32 19.72
CA SER A 26 6.20 -5.64 19.77
C SER A 26 5.82 -6.42 18.50
N TYR A 27 6.84 -6.89 17.78
CA TYR A 27 6.67 -7.69 16.56
C TYR A 27 7.04 -9.13 16.85
N SER A 28 6.18 -10.05 16.45
CA SER A 28 6.42 -11.48 16.61
C SER A 28 6.68 -12.17 15.28
N LEU A 29 7.59 -13.15 15.30
CA LEU A 29 7.85 -14.06 14.22
C LEU A 29 7.77 -15.49 14.78
N LEU A 30 6.93 -16.31 14.18
CA LEU A 30 6.83 -17.74 14.51
C LEU A 30 7.37 -18.57 13.34
N ILE A 31 8.35 -19.42 13.61
CA ILE A 31 8.89 -20.39 12.67
C ILE A 31 8.40 -21.78 13.10
N ASP A 32 7.56 -22.37 12.28
CA ASP A 32 7.02 -23.73 12.47
C ASP A 32 7.62 -24.65 11.40
N THR A 33 8.72 -25.30 11.75
CA THR A 33 9.44 -26.21 10.84
C THR A 33 8.64 -27.46 10.56
N ASP A 34 7.81 -27.93 11.51
CA ASP A 34 6.99 -29.12 11.34
C ASP A 34 5.89 -28.90 10.28
N LYS A 35 5.42 -27.67 10.16
CA LYS A 35 4.43 -27.28 9.15
C LYS A 35 5.04 -26.58 7.93
N ASN A 36 6.36 -26.47 7.88
CA ASN A 36 7.09 -25.75 6.83
C ASN A 36 6.56 -24.31 6.60
N ARG A 37 6.34 -23.57 7.68
CA ARG A 37 5.76 -22.23 7.64
C ARG A 37 6.51 -21.23 8.50
N VAL A 38 6.56 -20.00 8.02
CA VAL A 38 6.95 -18.83 8.81
C VAL A 38 5.77 -17.89 8.90
N THR A 39 5.41 -17.47 10.11
CA THR A 39 4.38 -16.45 10.34
C THR A 39 5.06 -15.16 10.79
N LYS A 40 4.88 -14.08 10.03
CA LYS A 40 5.36 -12.73 10.32
C LYS A 40 4.16 -11.79 10.30
N ALA A 41 3.90 -11.10 11.41
CA ALA A 41 2.77 -10.18 11.54
C ALA A 41 1.40 -10.81 11.17
N GLY A 42 1.19 -12.08 11.55
CA GLY A 42 -0.02 -12.83 11.22
C GLY A 42 -0.02 -13.46 9.82
N TYR A 43 0.90 -13.05 8.95
CA TYR A 43 1.02 -13.57 7.59
C TYR A 43 1.88 -14.84 7.54
N GLN A 44 1.44 -15.84 6.77
CA GLN A 44 2.10 -17.14 6.66
C GLN A 44 2.80 -17.32 5.32
N PHE A 45 4.10 -17.62 5.37
CA PHE A 45 4.94 -17.98 4.23
C PHE A 45 5.14 -19.49 4.20
N ASP A 46 4.88 -20.13 3.07
CA ASP A 46 5.23 -21.52 2.84
C ASP A 46 6.73 -21.64 2.52
N ILE A 47 7.44 -22.45 3.27
CA ILE A 47 8.87 -22.69 3.13
C ILE A 47 9.22 -24.12 2.74
N SER A 48 8.22 -24.97 2.43
CA SER A 48 8.39 -26.41 2.18
C SER A 48 9.46 -26.74 1.12
N ASN A 49 9.53 -25.97 0.05
CA ASN A 49 10.48 -26.18 -1.04
C ASN A 49 11.82 -25.45 -0.87
N ASN A 50 11.98 -24.69 0.21
CA ASN A 50 13.13 -23.81 0.42
C ASN A 50 14.01 -24.26 1.60
N ILE A 51 13.62 -25.32 2.31
CA ILE A 51 14.41 -25.88 3.41
C ILE A 51 15.44 -26.85 2.84
N GLN A 52 16.70 -26.63 3.19
CA GLN A 52 17.79 -27.55 2.91
C GLN A 52 18.29 -28.14 4.21
N HIS A 53 18.38 -29.46 4.27
CA HIS A 53 18.91 -30.22 5.41
C HIS A 53 20.39 -30.46 5.21
N PHE A 54 21.22 -30.01 6.12
CA PHE A 54 22.65 -30.24 6.09
C PHE A 54 23.20 -30.41 7.52
N LEU A 55 23.87 -31.50 7.77
CA LEU A 55 24.55 -31.80 9.06
C LEU A 55 23.65 -31.55 10.29
N TRP A 56 22.43 -32.08 10.31
CA TRP A 56 21.46 -32.01 11.44
C TRP A 56 20.81 -30.59 11.60
N MET A 57 21.00 -29.71 10.67
CA MET A 57 20.43 -28.37 10.71
C MET A 57 19.61 -28.07 9.45
N ASP A 58 18.53 -27.36 9.64
CA ASP A 58 17.69 -26.87 8.56
C ASP A 58 18.12 -25.47 8.16
N TYR A 59 18.27 -25.26 6.86
CA TYR A 59 18.65 -23.99 6.27
C TYR A 59 17.53 -23.51 5.35
N LEU A 60 17.21 -22.24 5.44
CA LEU A 60 16.32 -21.57 4.50
C LEU A 60 17.16 -20.97 3.36
N SER A 61 16.65 -21.03 2.12
CA SER A 61 17.34 -20.43 0.98
C SER A 61 17.50 -18.91 1.13
N ALA A 62 18.53 -18.32 0.51
CA ALA A 62 18.75 -16.88 0.54
C ALA A 62 17.57 -16.11 -0.04
N ASP A 63 17.06 -16.54 -1.21
CA ASP A 63 15.91 -15.91 -1.87
C ASP A 63 14.67 -15.89 -0.97
N LYS A 64 14.43 -16.98 -0.23
CA LYS A 64 13.28 -17.04 0.70
C LYS A 64 13.48 -16.18 1.94
N ILE A 65 14.71 -16.02 2.40
CA ILE A 65 15.05 -15.07 3.47
C ILE A 65 14.82 -13.64 2.99
N GLU A 66 15.24 -13.31 1.76
CA GLU A 66 15.03 -12.01 1.14
C GLU A 66 13.53 -11.70 1.04
N GLU A 67 12.72 -12.64 0.56
CA GLU A 67 11.27 -12.50 0.45
C GLU A 67 10.60 -12.22 1.80
N ILE A 68 10.89 -13.06 2.82
CA ILE A 68 10.22 -12.97 4.14
C ILE A 68 10.60 -11.68 4.88
N PHE A 69 11.86 -11.28 4.81
CA PHE A 69 12.41 -10.19 5.61
C PHE A 69 12.63 -8.90 4.82
N ASN A 70 12.43 -8.97 3.51
CA ASN A 70 12.72 -7.86 2.62
C ASN A 70 14.17 -7.38 2.76
N LEU A 71 15.11 -8.29 2.63
CA LEU A 71 16.53 -8.11 2.83
C LEU A 71 17.29 -8.56 1.60
N GLN A 72 18.44 -7.96 1.36
CA GLN A 72 19.43 -8.51 0.45
C GLN A 72 20.39 -9.42 1.20
N VAL A 73 20.53 -10.66 0.72
CA VAL A 73 21.42 -11.68 1.32
C VAL A 73 22.52 -12.03 0.33
N SER A 74 23.76 -11.82 0.74
CA SER A 74 24.90 -12.26 -0.03
C SER A 74 25.73 -13.30 0.74
N LEU A 75 26.27 -14.27 0.01
CA LEU A 75 27.16 -15.31 0.54
C LEU A 75 28.60 -14.96 0.14
N ASN A 76 29.46 -14.80 1.13
CA ASN A 76 30.88 -14.61 0.92
C ASN A 76 31.63 -15.75 1.60
N GLY A 77 31.86 -16.84 0.89
CA GLY A 77 32.41 -18.06 1.44
C GLY A 77 31.50 -18.67 2.50
N ILE A 78 31.98 -18.75 3.75
CA ILE A 78 31.21 -19.27 4.91
C ILE A 78 30.44 -18.17 5.66
N PHE A 79 30.58 -16.91 5.25
CA PHE A 79 29.92 -15.79 5.91
C PHE A 79 28.63 -15.39 5.16
N VAL A 80 27.59 -15.15 5.91
CA VAL A 80 26.33 -14.58 5.40
C VAL A 80 26.37 -13.08 5.67
N ASP A 81 26.40 -12.30 4.62
CA ASP A 81 26.19 -10.86 4.71
C ASP A 81 24.73 -10.53 4.48
N VAL A 82 24.13 -9.80 5.41
CA VAL A 82 22.71 -9.42 5.38
C VAL A 82 22.63 -7.91 5.45
N GLN A 83 22.16 -7.32 4.37
CA GLN A 83 21.97 -5.89 4.26
C GLN A 83 20.47 -5.57 4.20
N ASN A 84 20.07 -4.46 4.82
CA ASN A 84 18.76 -3.91 4.57
C ASN A 84 18.74 -3.41 3.12
N ILE A 85 17.66 -3.71 2.40
CA ILE A 85 17.43 -3.10 1.10
C ILE A 85 17.13 -1.63 1.36
N GLU A 86 17.97 -0.74 0.82
CA GLU A 86 17.71 0.69 0.85
C GLU A 86 16.66 1.01 -0.23
N PHE A 87 15.53 1.56 0.21
CA PHE A 87 14.45 1.96 -0.68
C PHE A 87 14.51 3.47 -0.94
N SER A 88 14.61 3.83 -2.21
CA SER A 88 14.34 5.19 -2.64
C SER A 88 12.88 5.54 -2.40
N GLN A 89 12.59 6.78 -2.01
CA GLN A 89 11.22 7.28 -1.88
C GLN A 89 10.40 7.24 -3.18
N HIS A 90 11.05 6.99 -4.33
CA HIS A 90 10.41 6.89 -5.64
C HIS A 90 10.32 5.46 -6.18
N GLN A 91 10.73 4.45 -5.42
CA GLN A 91 10.71 3.04 -5.86
C GLN A 91 9.33 2.55 -6.27
N TRP A 92 8.28 3.13 -5.71
CA TRP A 92 6.91 2.77 -6.04
C TRP A 92 6.54 3.01 -7.51
N ILE A 93 7.28 3.86 -8.23
CA ILE A 93 7.14 4.12 -9.67
C ILE A 93 8.35 3.71 -10.50
N GLU A 94 9.51 3.49 -9.88
CA GLU A 94 10.77 3.20 -10.58
C GLU A 94 11.07 1.70 -10.67
N LYS A 95 10.78 0.96 -9.61
CA LYS A 95 11.21 -0.44 -9.47
C LYS A 95 10.07 -1.42 -9.28
N PHE A 96 8.98 -1.00 -8.64
CA PHE A 96 7.85 -1.89 -8.42
C PHE A 96 6.93 -1.92 -9.64
N PRO A 97 6.23 -3.03 -9.84
CA PRO A 97 5.15 -3.06 -10.81
C PRO A 97 4.18 -1.90 -10.56
N ASN A 98 3.83 -1.17 -11.61
CA ASN A 98 2.96 0.01 -11.54
C ASN A 98 1.49 -0.39 -11.29
N LEU A 99 1.27 -1.18 -10.24
CA LEU A 99 -0.03 -1.59 -9.74
C LEU A 99 -0.24 -1.09 -8.31
N ILE A 100 -1.34 -0.41 -8.11
CA ILE A 100 -1.81 0.02 -6.79
C ILE A 100 -2.96 -0.89 -6.39
N ALA A 101 -2.83 -1.57 -5.26
CA ALA A 101 -3.90 -2.39 -4.69
C ALA A 101 -4.98 -1.46 -4.11
N HIS A 102 -6.13 -1.37 -4.79
CA HIS A 102 -7.23 -0.45 -4.46
C HIS A 102 -7.96 -0.90 -3.20
N ALA A 103 -8.21 0.00 -2.26
CA ALA A 103 -8.83 -0.27 -0.95
C ALA A 103 -8.16 -1.42 -0.17
N GLY A 104 -6.81 -1.47 -0.20
CA GLY A 104 -6.01 -2.55 0.39
C GLY A 104 -5.93 -3.80 -0.47
N GLY A 105 -6.58 -3.80 -1.64
CA GLY A 105 -6.70 -4.93 -2.55
C GLY A 105 -7.92 -5.80 -2.26
N THR A 106 -8.19 -6.74 -3.15
CA THR A 106 -9.29 -7.68 -2.99
C THR A 106 -8.89 -8.81 -2.06
N TYR A 107 -9.75 -9.11 -1.09
CA TYR A 107 -9.59 -10.31 -0.28
C TYR A 107 -10.17 -11.52 -1.04
N ARG A 108 -9.32 -12.51 -1.29
CA ARG A 108 -9.66 -13.71 -2.08
C ARG A 108 -9.93 -14.88 -1.16
N GLU A 109 -11.16 -15.37 -1.20
CA GLU A 109 -11.59 -16.61 -0.57
C GLU A 109 -11.75 -17.73 -1.62
N LYS A 110 -11.95 -18.98 -1.14
CA LYS A 110 -12.10 -20.11 -2.06
C LYS A 110 -13.29 -19.99 -3.02
N SER A 111 -14.34 -19.30 -2.61
CA SER A 111 -15.64 -19.28 -3.32
C SER A 111 -15.98 -17.93 -3.92
N TYR A 112 -15.38 -16.84 -3.45
CA TYR A 112 -15.68 -15.48 -3.92
C TYR A 112 -14.53 -14.50 -3.59
N ASN A 113 -14.58 -13.34 -4.20
CA ASN A 113 -13.69 -12.22 -3.97
C ASN A 113 -14.46 -11.11 -3.26
N THR A 114 -13.86 -10.52 -2.23
CA THR A 114 -14.43 -9.37 -1.52
C THR A 114 -13.58 -8.14 -1.76
N PHE A 115 -14.20 -7.09 -2.32
CA PHE A 115 -13.55 -5.83 -2.68
C PHE A 115 -13.82 -4.75 -1.63
N TYR A 116 -13.03 -3.70 -1.62
CA TYR A 116 -13.22 -2.46 -0.88
C TYR A 116 -13.34 -2.64 0.64
N THR A 117 -12.61 -3.61 1.20
CA THR A 117 -12.70 -3.88 2.64
C THR A 117 -11.90 -2.89 3.48
N ASN A 118 -10.86 -2.26 2.94
CA ASN A 118 -9.91 -1.42 3.68
C ASN A 118 -9.40 -2.12 4.97
N SER A 119 -9.18 -3.45 4.90
CA SER A 119 -8.97 -4.31 6.06
C SER A 119 -7.55 -4.84 6.17
N LEU A 120 -7.20 -5.27 7.37
CA LEU A 120 -5.91 -5.90 7.65
C LEU A 120 -5.69 -7.16 6.80
N GLU A 121 -6.72 -8.01 6.65
CA GLU A 121 -6.65 -9.27 5.92
C GLU A 121 -6.39 -9.03 4.42
N ALA A 122 -7.09 -8.05 3.83
CA ALA A 122 -6.89 -7.70 2.42
C ALA A 122 -5.48 -7.17 2.18
N LEU A 123 -5.03 -6.23 3.01
CA LEU A 123 -3.70 -5.64 2.92
C LEU A 123 -2.61 -6.72 3.04
N GLN A 124 -2.68 -7.58 4.05
CA GLN A 124 -1.68 -8.63 4.27
C GLN A 124 -1.70 -9.68 3.15
N GLN A 125 -2.87 -10.10 2.68
CA GLN A 125 -2.99 -11.06 1.59
C GLN A 125 -2.38 -10.52 0.30
N ASN A 126 -2.71 -9.27 -0.08
CA ASN A 126 -2.20 -8.68 -1.32
C ASN A 126 -0.70 -8.34 -1.23
N TYR A 127 -0.19 -7.94 -0.05
CA TYR A 127 1.25 -7.80 0.15
C TYR A 127 1.99 -9.11 -0.12
N SER A 128 1.45 -10.23 0.34
CA SER A 128 2.03 -11.55 0.09
C SER A 128 2.00 -11.99 -1.36
N MET A 129 0.99 -11.51 -2.09
CA MET A 129 0.85 -11.77 -3.53
C MET A 129 1.74 -10.85 -4.38
N GLY A 130 2.60 -10.04 -3.73
CA GLY A 130 3.61 -9.23 -4.40
C GLY A 130 3.27 -7.75 -4.55
N HIS A 131 2.07 -7.30 -4.17
CA HIS A 131 1.79 -5.87 -4.15
C HIS A 131 2.69 -5.14 -3.15
N ARG A 132 3.12 -3.93 -3.52
CA ARG A 132 3.97 -3.05 -2.70
C ARG A 132 3.39 -1.66 -2.53
N VAL A 133 2.47 -1.28 -3.38
CA VAL A 133 1.76 0.00 -3.32
C VAL A 133 0.29 -0.27 -3.06
N PHE A 134 -0.21 0.29 -1.98
CA PHE A 134 -1.59 0.11 -1.52
C PHE A 134 -2.27 1.47 -1.47
N GLU A 135 -3.40 1.59 -2.10
CA GLU A 135 -4.29 2.70 -1.83
C GLU A 135 -5.30 2.25 -0.79
N MET A 136 -5.60 3.14 0.15
CA MET A 136 -6.63 2.94 1.17
C MET A 136 -7.41 4.22 1.37
N ASP A 137 -8.72 4.04 1.52
CA ASP A 137 -9.65 5.10 1.88
C ASP A 137 -9.54 5.43 3.36
N PHE A 138 -9.59 6.72 3.71
CA PHE A 138 -9.56 7.16 5.10
C PHE A 138 -10.64 8.21 5.35
N TYR A 139 -11.37 8.04 6.43
CA TYR A 139 -12.36 8.98 6.89
C TYR A 139 -12.21 9.29 8.38
N LEU A 140 -12.60 10.51 8.83
CA LEU A 140 -12.50 10.88 10.23
C LEU A 140 -13.51 10.13 11.10
N THR A 141 -13.04 9.60 12.23
CA THR A 141 -13.88 9.12 13.32
C THR A 141 -14.51 10.30 14.05
N SER A 142 -15.52 10.05 14.88
CA SER A 142 -16.18 11.10 15.68
C SER A 142 -15.25 11.77 16.69
N ASP A 143 -14.14 11.12 17.07
CA ASP A 143 -13.09 11.65 17.94
C ASP A 143 -11.83 12.11 17.18
N GLY A 144 -11.93 12.29 15.85
CA GLY A 144 -10.92 12.93 15.01
C GLY A 144 -9.71 12.06 14.66
N LYS A 145 -9.86 10.73 14.66
CA LYS A 145 -8.85 9.80 14.15
C LYS A 145 -9.15 9.42 12.70
N MET A 146 -8.17 8.90 11.97
CA MET A 146 -8.34 8.43 10.60
C MET A 146 -8.62 6.93 10.58
N ALA A 147 -9.88 6.55 10.31
CA ALA A 147 -10.31 5.17 10.11
C ALA A 147 -10.10 4.76 8.65
N ALA A 148 -9.60 3.55 8.42
CA ALA A 148 -9.50 2.96 7.09
C ALA A 148 -10.90 2.47 6.64
N VAL A 149 -11.67 3.36 6.02
CA VAL A 149 -13.04 3.15 5.57
C VAL A 149 -13.36 4.12 4.43
N HIS A 150 -14.16 3.68 3.44
CA HIS A 150 -14.54 4.52 2.32
C HIS A 150 -15.47 5.68 2.75
N ASP A 151 -16.47 5.39 3.52
CA ASP A 151 -17.41 6.33 4.15
C ASP A 151 -18.17 5.64 5.29
N TRP A 152 -18.90 6.42 6.09
CA TRP A 152 -19.66 5.89 7.23
C TRP A 152 -21.03 5.29 6.87
N ASP A 153 -21.36 5.28 5.59
CA ASP A 153 -22.55 4.55 5.09
C ASP A 153 -22.18 3.24 4.37
N GLN A 154 -20.93 2.96 4.19
CA GLN A 154 -20.33 1.86 3.41
C GLN A 154 -21.36 0.82 2.91
N PHE A 155 -21.71 0.90 1.61
CA PHE A 155 -22.67 0.01 0.92
C PHE A 155 -24.11 0.03 1.49
N GLY A 156 -24.52 1.09 2.21
CA GLY A 156 -25.86 1.19 2.81
C GLY A 156 -26.05 0.33 4.07
N TYR A 157 -24.98 -0.18 4.67
CA TYR A 157 -25.02 -1.03 5.86
C TYR A 157 -24.66 -0.30 7.16
N MET A 158 -23.97 0.81 7.04
CA MET A 158 -23.69 1.74 8.13
C MET A 158 -24.64 2.92 7.99
N ASN A 159 -25.03 3.53 9.09
CA ASN A 159 -26.07 4.57 9.10
C ASN A 159 -25.53 6.00 8.87
N GLY A 160 -24.37 6.13 8.24
CA GLY A 160 -23.76 7.43 7.94
C GLY A 160 -23.22 8.18 9.14
N VAL A 161 -23.19 7.55 10.33
CA VAL A 161 -22.70 8.18 11.57
C VAL A 161 -21.29 7.68 11.87
N ALA A 162 -20.35 8.64 12.02
CA ALA A 162 -18.99 8.32 12.36
C ALA A 162 -18.88 7.65 13.74
N LEU A 163 -18.25 6.47 13.76
CA LEU A 163 -17.88 5.80 15.00
C LEU A 163 -16.67 6.51 15.64
N SER A 164 -16.53 6.40 16.96
CA SER A 164 -15.27 6.75 17.63
C SER A 164 -14.17 5.73 17.28
N SER A 165 -12.92 6.10 17.48
CA SER A 165 -11.78 5.22 17.23
C SER A 165 -11.85 3.92 18.04
N ASP A 166 -12.35 3.98 19.28
CA ASP A 166 -12.53 2.79 20.12
C ASP A 166 -13.68 1.90 19.62
N GLU A 167 -14.79 2.48 19.18
CA GLU A 167 -15.90 1.73 18.56
C GLU A 167 -15.42 1.08 17.25
N TRP A 168 -14.68 1.83 16.40
CA TRP A 168 -14.14 1.33 15.15
C TRP A 168 -13.20 0.14 15.36
N LYS A 169 -12.31 0.18 16.33
CA LYS A 169 -11.43 -0.94 16.67
C LYS A 169 -12.14 -2.21 17.12
N ASN A 170 -13.34 -2.05 17.69
CA ASN A 170 -14.18 -3.16 18.11
C ASN A 170 -15.22 -3.57 17.06
N PHE A 171 -15.30 -2.85 15.95
CA PHE A 171 -16.14 -3.16 14.82
C PHE A 171 -15.45 -4.14 13.87
N GLN A 172 -16.22 -4.81 13.03
CA GLN A 172 -15.71 -5.61 11.92
C GLN A 172 -16.30 -5.08 10.62
N THR A 173 -15.44 -4.68 9.69
CA THR A 173 -15.86 -4.17 8.40
C THR A 173 -16.26 -5.31 7.44
N PHE A 174 -16.83 -4.95 6.32
CA PHE A 174 -17.24 -5.83 5.22
C PHE A 174 -16.89 -5.14 3.90
N GLY A 175 -17.03 -5.85 2.80
CA GLY A 175 -16.74 -5.33 1.46
C GLY A 175 -17.86 -5.63 0.47
N SER A 176 -17.55 -5.50 -0.82
CA SER A 176 -18.46 -5.77 -1.91
C SER A 176 -18.06 -7.07 -2.64
N PRO A 177 -18.98 -8.02 -2.90
CA PRO A 177 -20.35 -8.03 -2.40
C PRO A 177 -20.41 -8.16 -0.88
N VAL A 178 -21.48 -7.64 -0.26
CA VAL A 178 -21.69 -7.84 1.17
C VAL A 178 -22.10 -9.28 1.41
N THR A 179 -21.32 -9.96 2.23
CA THR A 179 -21.52 -11.37 2.62
C THR A 179 -21.51 -11.48 4.15
N ASP A 180 -21.48 -12.71 4.67
CA ASP A 180 -21.30 -12.94 6.11
C ASP A 180 -19.85 -12.74 6.58
N SER A 181 -18.90 -12.60 5.66
CA SER A 181 -17.49 -12.36 6.00
C SER A 181 -17.31 -11.01 6.67
N ARG A 182 -16.49 -10.99 7.70
CA ARG A 182 -16.14 -9.80 8.47
C ARG A 182 -14.63 -9.70 8.55
N PHE A 183 -14.14 -8.45 8.54
CA PHE A 183 -12.73 -8.14 8.44
C PHE A 183 -12.29 -7.19 9.56
N THR A 184 -11.04 -7.29 9.94
CA THR A 184 -10.42 -6.45 10.96
C THR A 184 -10.29 -5.02 10.46
N THR A 185 -10.90 -4.11 11.19
CA THR A 185 -10.82 -2.67 10.94
C THR A 185 -9.43 -2.15 11.32
N MET A 186 -9.01 -1.05 10.66
CA MET A 186 -7.75 -0.38 10.94
C MET A 186 -7.96 1.13 11.11
N LEU A 187 -7.15 1.74 11.96
CA LEU A 187 -6.86 3.17 11.90
C LEU A 187 -5.59 3.39 11.07
N ILE A 188 -5.32 4.63 10.70
CA ILE A 188 -4.08 4.98 9.97
C ILE A 188 -2.83 4.45 10.70
N GLY A 189 -2.83 4.53 12.03
CA GLY A 189 -1.74 4.00 12.84
C GLY A 189 -1.48 2.51 12.64
N ASP A 190 -2.51 1.70 12.51
CA ASP A 190 -2.39 0.25 12.31
C ASP A 190 -1.79 -0.05 10.91
N VAL A 191 -2.16 0.74 9.89
CA VAL A 191 -1.58 0.64 8.54
C VAL A 191 -0.10 1.03 8.56
N LEU A 192 0.25 2.10 9.27
CA LEU A 192 1.65 2.52 9.43
C LEU A 192 2.49 1.48 10.19
N ASP A 193 1.90 0.74 11.12
CA ASP A 193 2.55 -0.38 11.79
C ASP A 193 2.86 -1.52 10.81
N GLN A 194 1.97 -1.80 9.84
CA GLN A 194 2.27 -2.74 8.75
C GLN A 194 3.43 -2.24 7.87
N MET A 195 3.52 -0.94 7.61
CA MET A 195 4.63 -0.35 6.86
C MET A 195 5.96 -0.39 7.61
N LEU A 196 5.96 -0.34 8.94
CA LEU A 196 7.18 -0.53 9.75
C LEU A 196 7.72 -1.96 9.64
N ILE A 197 6.82 -2.94 9.56
CA ILE A 197 7.16 -4.35 9.40
C ILE A 197 7.62 -4.63 7.96
N ASN A 198 6.93 -4.05 7.00
CA ASN A 198 7.12 -4.25 5.56
C ASN A 198 7.72 -2.98 4.95
N LYS A 199 9.05 -2.88 4.97
CA LYS A 199 9.78 -1.65 4.63
C LYS A 199 9.69 -1.23 3.16
N ASP A 200 9.29 -2.12 2.29
CA ASP A 200 9.04 -1.88 0.85
C ASP A 200 7.58 -1.55 0.54
N MET A 201 6.74 -1.43 1.56
CA MET A 201 5.33 -1.05 1.41
C MET A 201 5.18 0.46 1.32
N PHE A 202 4.42 0.93 0.34
CA PHE A 202 4.00 2.31 0.14
C PHE A 202 2.48 2.43 0.30
N LEU A 203 2.05 3.56 0.85
CA LEU A 203 0.65 3.85 1.11
C LEU A 203 0.20 5.09 0.34
N VAL A 204 -0.77 4.92 -0.54
CA VAL A 204 -1.54 6.02 -1.15
C VAL A 204 -2.76 6.27 -0.26
N THR A 205 -2.94 7.53 0.19
CA THR A 205 -4.08 7.87 1.05
C THR A 205 -5.15 8.59 0.26
N ASP A 206 -6.36 8.03 0.22
CA ASP A 206 -7.57 8.67 -0.28
C ASP A 206 -8.42 9.17 0.90
N THR A 207 -8.42 10.48 1.13
CA THR A 207 -9.06 11.10 2.31
C THR A 207 -10.42 11.70 2.02
N LYS A 208 -10.96 11.55 0.78
CA LYS A 208 -12.25 12.10 0.33
C LYS A 208 -12.38 13.63 0.58
N SER A 209 -11.24 14.33 0.57
CA SER A 209 -11.14 15.75 0.97
C SER A 209 -11.77 16.72 -0.02
N PHE A 210 -12.37 16.28 -1.11
CA PHE A 210 -13.11 17.10 -2.05
C PHE A 210 -14.50 17.51 -1.55
N GLU A 211 -15.02 16.82 -0.53
CA GLU A 211 -16.34 17.03 0.06
C GLU A 211 -16.32 17.77 1.40
N VAL A 212 -15.11 18.13 1.90
CA VAL A 212 -14.92 18.66 3.24
C VAL A 212 -14.29 20.06 3.25
N SER A 213 -14.34 20.74 4.40
CA SER A 213 -13.73 22.05 4.59
C SER A 213 -12.20 21.99 4.60
N GLU A 214 -11.55 23.13 4.33
CA GLU A 214 -10.08 23.23 4.45
C GLU A 214 -9.57 22.85 5.84
N GLU A 215 -10.30 23.20 6.90
CA GLU A 215 -9.95 22.89 8.28
C GLU A 215 -9.96 21.37 8.51
N GLU A 216 -10.94 20.69 7.94
CA GLU A 216 -11.06 19.23 8.02
C GLU A 216 -9.95 18.55 7.22
N VAL A 217 -9.61 19.07 6.03
CA VAL A 217 -8.45 18.59 5.26
C VAL A 217 -7.15 18.72 6.06
N ILE A 218 -6.93 19.88 6.71
CA ILE A 218 -5.77 20.08 7.58
C ILE A 218 -5.76 19.07 8.71
N HIS A 219 -6.91 18.83 9.34
CA HIS A 219 -7.04 17.85 10.42
C HIS A 219 -6.66 16.44 9.95
N GLN A 220 -7.24 15.97 8.85
CA GLN A 220 -6.97 14.66 8.27
C GLN A 220 -5.46 14.48 7.98
N LEU A 221 -4.87 15.43 7.28
CA LEU A 221 -3.45 15.38 6.92
C LEU A 221 -2.53 15.49 8.14
N THR A 222 -2.91 16.30 9.14
CA THR A 222 -2.16 16.43 10.40
C THR A 222 -2.21 15.15 11.21
N GLU A 223 -3.34 14.44 11.25
CA GLU A 223 -3.44 13.15 11.94
C GLU A 223 -2.55 12.10 11.27
N ILE A 224 -2.56 12.01 9.93
CA ILE A 224 -1.64 11.14 9.18
C ILE A 224 -0.18 11.47 9.49
N TYR A 225 0.19 12.76 9.45
CA TYR A 225 1.53 13.23 9.76
C TYR A 225 1.95 12.88 11.19
N ASN A 226 1.10 13.17 12.17
CA ASN A 226 1.40 12.93 13.57
C ASN A 226 1.56 11.44 13.89
N GLU A 227 0.69 10.59 13.34
CA GLU A 227 0.78 9.14 13.53
C GLU A 227 2.05 8.56 12.86
N ALA A 228 2.48 9.12 11.72
CA ALA A 228 3.75 8.76 11.11
C ALA A 228 4.94 9.21 11.98
N MET A 229 4.97 10.47 12.42
CA MET A 229 6.05 11.02 13.27
C MET A 229 6.18 10.30 14.60
N LYS A 230 5.06 9.91 15.20
CA LYS A 230 5.03 9.16 16.47
C LYS A 230 5.70 7.78 16.33
N ARG A 231 5.63 7.16 15.17
CA ARG A 231 6.20 5.83 14.88
C ARG A 231 7.61 5.90 14.34
N SER A 232 7.77 6.52 13.18
CA SER A 232 9.07 6.79 12.56
C SER A 232 8.93 7.85 11.46
N PRO A 233 9.73 8.93 11.48
CA PRO A 233 9.71 9.95 10.43
C PRO A 233 9.96 9.42 9.02
N GLU A 234 10.67 8.29 8.88
CA GLU A 234 10.93 7.65 7.57
C GLU A 234 9.64 7.24 6.84
N LEU A 235 8.55 6.98 7.57
CA LEU A 235 7.26 6.60 6.99
C LEU A 235 6.73 7.68 6.04
N LEU A 236 7.01 8.97 6.33
CA LEU A 236 6.56 10.09 5.49
C LEU A 236 7.09 10.00 4.06
N SER A 237 8.25 9.38 3.83
CA SER A 237 8.79 9.17 2.48
C SER A 237 8.05 8.08 1.69
N ARG A 238 7.25 7.26 2.36
CA ARG A 238 6.48 6.14 1.78
C ARG A 238 4.98 6.35 1.82
N ILE A 239 4.52 7.49 2.37
CA ILE A 239 3.14 7.95 2.29
C ILE A 239 3.00 8.84 1.06
N ILE A 240 1.98 8.59 0.25
CA ILE A 240 1.70 9.24 -1.03
C ILE A 240 0.29 9.82 -0.95
N PRO A 241 0.11 11.07 -0.51
CA PRO A 241 -1.21 11.68 -0.47
C PRO A 241 -1.80 11.81 -1.88
N GLN A 242 -3.09 11.49 -1.99
CA GLN A 242 -3.89 11.74 -3.18
C GLN A 242 -4.61 13.08 -3.02
N ILE A 243 -4.49 13.95 -4.01
CA ILE A 243 -5.17 15.26 -4.05
C ILE A 243 -6.19 15.29 -5.18
N TYR A 244 -7.22 16.11 -5.04
CA TYR A 244 -8.34 16.23 -6.00
C TYR A 244 -8.37 17.57 -6.72
N ASN A 245 -7.66 18.56 -6.19
CA ASN A 245 -7.58 19.91 -6.78
C ASN A 245 -6.35 20.67 -6.28
N GLN A 246 -6.06 21.80 -6.90
CA GLN A 246 -4.89 22.63 -6.59
C GLN A 246 -4.95 23.23 -5.18
N THR A 247 -6.16 23.55 -4.68
CA THR A 247 -6.33 24.08 -3.33
C THR A 247 -5.91 23.06 -2.28
N MET A 248 -6.30 21.79 -2.45
CA MET A 248 -5.90 20.72 -1.55
C MET A 248 -4.37 20.52 -1.53
N TYR A 249 -3.71 20.65 -2.68
CA TYR A 249 -2.24 20.61 -2.72
C TYR A 249 -1.60 21.73 -1.90
N THR A 250 -2.13 22.94 -2.00
CA THR A 250 -1.66 24.08 -1.21
C THR A 250 -1.87 23.85 0.29
N THR A 251 -3.00 23.25 0.65
CA THR A 251 -3.32 22.88 2.03
C THR A 251 -2.41 21.75 2.54
N LEU A 252 -2.14 20.73 1.72
CA LEU A 252 -1.19 19.67 2.03
C LEU A 252 0.17 20.21 2.41
N LYS A 253 0.70 21.18 1.65
CA LYS A 253 2.00 21.80 1.90
C LYS A 253 2.06 22.64 3.20
N LYS A 254 0.92 23.06 3.74
CA LYS A 254 0.88 23.70 5.06
C LYS A 254 1.16 22.71 6.21
N VAL A 255 0.86 21.43 5.99
CA VAL A 255 1.09 20.37 6.98
C VAL A 255 2.48 19.75 6.80
N TYR A 256 2.78 19.27 5.60
CA TYR A 256 4.07 18.66 5.29
C TYR A 256 4.32 18.68 3.77
N ASP A 257 5.58 18.86 3.36
CA ASP A 257 5.98 18.84 1.95
C ASP A 257 6.33 17.41 1.52
N PHE A 258 5.29 16.63 1.21
CA PHE A 258 5.48 15.25 0.76
C PHE A 258 6.22 15.19 -0.57
N SER A 259 7.20 14.29 -0.66
CA SER A 259 8.03 14.12 -1.87
C SER A 259 7.31 13.38 -3.01
N ASN A 260 6.23 12.68 -2.69
CA ASN A 260 5.37 11.98 -3.64
C ASN A 260 3.92 12.37 -3.42
N VAL A 261 3.26 12.82 -4.48
CA VAL A 261 1.83 13.16 -4.48
C VAL A 261 1.21 12.60 -5.75
N ILE A 262 0.00 12.08 -5.65
CA ILE A 262 -0.86 11.71 -6.78
C ILE A 262 -1.93 12.79 -6.96
N TYR A 263 -2.09 13.30 -8.19
CA TYR A 263 -3.21 14.13 -8.54
C TYR A 263 -4.28 13.30 -9.22
N THR A 264 -5.39 13.06 -8.52
CA THR A 264 -6.51 12.29 -9.07
C THR A 264 -7.57 13.21 -9.66
N LEU A 265 -8.03 12.89 -10.88
CA LEU A 265 -8.87 13.80 -11.66
C LEU A 265 -10.38 13.47 -11.60
N TYR A 266 -10.80 12.45 -10.86
CA TYR A 266 -12.22 12.05 -10.85
C TYR A 266 -13.15 13.09 -10.21
N ALA A 267 -12.63 13.91 -9.34
CA ALA A 267 -13.34 15.04 -8.71
C ALA A 267 -12.67 16.39 -9.00
N SER A 268 -11.72 16.44 -9.95
CA SER A 268 -11.02 17.68 -10.27
C SER A 268 -11.90 18.62 -11.09
N PRO A 269 -11.94 19.91 -10.74
CA PRO A 269 -12.59 20.94 -11.53
C PRO A 269 -11.72 21.49 -12.68
N ASP A 270 -10.43 21.11 -12.74
CA ASP A 270 -9.44 21.69 -13.64
C ASP A 270 -9.62 21.19 -15.08
N SER A 271 -9.32 22.02 -16.07
CA SER A 271 -9.21 21.57 -17.47
C SER A 271 -7.90 20.82 -17.70
N PRO A 272 -7.76 20.06 -18.81
CA PRO A 272 -6.50 19.41 -19.16
C PRO A 272 -5.30 20.37 -19.18
N GLU A 273 -5.47 21.57 -19.70
CA GLU A 273 -4.43 22.61 -19.78
C GLU A 273 -4.03 23.09 -18.38
N GLN A 274 -5.00 23.31 -17.49
CA GLN A 274 -4.75 23.70 -16.10
C GLN A 274 -4.02 22.62 -15.33
N VAL A 275 -4.37 21.33 -15.55
CA VAL A 275 -3.64 20.19 -14.96
C VAL A 275 -2.20 20.18 -15.43
N ILE A 276 -1.94 20.29 -16.74
CA ILE A 276 -0.58 20.33 -17.30
C ILE A 276 0.25 21.46 -16.70
N GLU A 277 -0.28 22.67 -16.69
CA GLU A 277 0.41 23.85 -16.11
C GLU A 277 0.72 23.61 -14.62
N PHE A 278 -0.25 23.09 -13.89
CA PHE A 278 -0.09 22.85 -12.46
C PHE A 278 0.98 21.80 -12.15
N VAL A 279 0.95 20.64 -12.81
CA VAL A 279 1.91 19.57 -12.55
C VAL A 279 3.32 19.89 -13.04
N ALA A 280 3.45 20.76 -14.06
CA ALA A 280 4.75 21.28 -14.52
C ALA A 280 5.47 22.08 -13.41
N ASN A 281 4.71 22.85 -12.63
CA ASN A 281 5.23 23.69 -11.56
C ASN A 281 5.36 22.96 -10.21
N ASN A 282 4.88 21.71 -10.10
CA ASN A 282 4.85 20.96 -8.85
C ASN A 282 5.52 19.60 -8.98
N PRO A 283 6.85 19.50 -8.80
CA PRO A 283 7.64 18.31 -9.08
C PRO A 283 7.33 17.11 -8.12
N SER A 284 6.75 17.35 -6.96
CA SER A 284 6.31 16.27 -6.06
C SER A 284 5.08 15.51 -6.57
N ILE A 285 4.31 16.10 -7.50
CA ILE A 285 3.24 15.38 -8.20
C ILE A 285 3.91 14.48 -9.24
N LYS A 286 4.01 13.20 -8.94
CA LYS A 286 4.68 12.20 -9.78
C LYS A 286 3.71 11.50 -10.73
N VAL A 287 2.46 11.37 -10.30
CA VAL A 287 1.42 10.63 -11.00
C VAL A 287 0.16 11.49 -11.12
N VAL A 288 -0.43 11.45 -12.30
CA VAL A 288 -1.80 11.95 -12.56
C VAL A 288 -2.69 10.73 -12.78
N THR A 289 -3.76 10.61 -12.00
CA THR A 289 -4.69 9.48 -12.11
C THR A 289 -5.98 9.91 -12.78
N ILE A 290 -6.36 9.19 -13.83
CA ILE A 290 -7.53 9.50 -14.67
C ILE A 290 -8.56 8.38 -14.49
N PRO A 291 -9.82 8.68 -14.14
CA PRO A 291 -10.86 7.64 -14.13
C PRO A 291 -11.13 7.11 -15.53
N LEU A 292 -11.44 5.82 -15.62
CA LEU A 292 -11.89 5.21 -16.88
C LEU A 292 -13.08 5.99 -17.45
N ASN A 293 -13.03 6.25 -18.75
CA ASN A 293 -14.10 6.94 -19.49
C ASN A 293 -14.28 8.44 -19.16
N HIS A 294 -13.31 9.08 -18.53
CA HIS A 294 -13.33 10.54 -18.36
C HIS A 294 -12.94 11.24 -19.68
N GLY A 295 -13.94 11.52 -20.54
CA GLY A 295 -13.75 11.89 -21.95
C GLY A 295 -12.87 13.11 -22.20
N GLY A 296 -12.79 14.07 -21.27
CA GLY A 296 -11.97 15.29 -21.42
C GLY A 296 -10.46 15.04 -21.28
N TYR A 297 -10.06 14.10 -20.41
CA TYR A 297 -8.66 13.82 -20.13
C TYR A 297 -8.11 12.57 -20.87
N PHE A 298 -9.00 11.71 -21.37
CA PHE A 298 -8.61 10.44 -21.96
C PHE A 298 -8.27 10.60 -23.45
N ASN A 299 -7.19 11.33 -23.75
CA ASN A 299 -6.73 11.57 -25.12
C ASN A 299 -5.19 11.58 -25.21
N SER A 300 -4.68 11.30 -26.41
CA SER A 300 -3.24 11.14 -26.67
C SER A 300 -2.44 12.43 -26.51
N GLU A 301 -3.04 13.60 -26.78
CA GLU A 301 -2.36 14.89 -26.62
C GLU A 301 -2.08 15.17 -25.15
N PHE A 302 -3.07 14.97 -24.28
CA PHE A 302 -2.93 15.12 -22.83
C PHE A 302 -1.88 14.15 -22.27
N PHE A 303 -1.88 12.89 -22.73
CA PHE A 303 -0.90 11.88 -22.33
C PHE A 303 0.51 12.29 -22.74
N ASN A 304 0.70 12.69 -23.99
CA ASN A 304 2.01 13.13 -24.48
C ASN A 304 2.54 14.34 -23.70
N ASN A 305 1.69 15.28 -23.35
CA ASN A 305 2.07 16.45 -22.57
C ASN A 305 2.50 16.08 -21.13
N LEU A 306 1.81 15.16 -20.48
CA LEU A 306 2.20 14.63 -19.17
C LEU A 306 3.54 13.88 -19.23
N HIS A 307 3.72 13.00 -20.22
CA HIS A 307 4.96 12.27 -20.42
C HIS A 307 6.15 13.20 -20.73
N ALA A 308 5.93 14.27 -21.49
CA ALA A 308 6.97 15.29 -21.77
C ALA A 308 7.44 16.00 -20.48
N LEU A 309 6.62 16.03 -19.43
CA LEU A 309 6.93 16.55 -18.12
C LEU A 309 7.46 15.48 -17.14
N ASP A 310 7.79 14.28 -17.63
CA ASP A 310 8.20 13.12 -16.82
C ASP A 310 7.16 12.75 -15.74
N LYS A 311 5.87 12.92 -16.05
CA LYS A 311 4.77 12.47 -15.19
C LYS A 311 4.26 11.12 -15.66
N LYS A 312 3.87 10.27 -14.71
CA LYS A 312 3.22 9.00 -14.98
C LYS A 312 1.71 9.16 -15.00
N ILE A 313 1.07 8.38 -15.85
CA ILE A 313 -0.38 8.39 -16.01
C ILE A 313 -0.93 7.06 -15.48
N TYR A 314 -1.76 7.16 -14.45
CA TYR A 314 -2.43 5.99 -13.90
C TYR A 314 -3.92 6.06 -14.19
N THR A 315 -4.59 4.91 -14.16
CA THR A 315 -6.06 4.87 -14.25
C THR A 315 -6.66 3.95 -13.20
N HIS A 316 -7.91 4.19 -12.86
CA HIS A 316 -8.66 3.42 -11.87
C HIS A 316 -10.09 3.14 -12.38
N THR A 317 -10.62 1.97 -12.12
CA THR A 317 -10.02 0.77 -11.58
C THR A 317 -10.12 -0.30 -12.65
N ILE A 318 -9.09 -1.11 -12.85
CA ILE A 318 -9.13 -2.23 -13.78
C ILE A 318 -9.04 -3.57 -13.02
N HIS A 319 -9.62 -4.62 -13.60
CA HIS A 319 -9.69 -5.93 -12.95
C HIS A 319 -9.24 -7.09 -13.83
N THR A 320 -9.07 -6.87 -15.12
CA THR A 320 -8.80 -7.94 -16.09
C THR A 320 -7.50 -7.72 -16.86
N TYR A 321 -6.90 -8.82 -17.31
CA TYR A 321 -5.71 -8.78 -18.16
C TYR A 321 -5.98 -8.09 -19.52
N ASP A 322 -7.18 -8.21 -20.05
CA ASP A 322 -7.58 -7.54 -21.30
C ASP A 322 -7.63 -6.00 -21.12
N GLU A 323 -8.16 -5.51 -20.00
CA GLU A 323 -8.12 -4.09 -19.66
C GLU A 323 -6.68 -3.61 -19.48
N LEU A 324 -5.85 -4.38 -18.76
CA LEU A 324 -4.43 -4.09 -18.58
C LEU A 324 -3.73 -3.93 -19.94
N THR A 325 -3.93 -4.88 -20.85
CA THR A 325 -3.34 -4.84 -22.19
C THR A 325 -3.84 -3.65 -22.99
N LYS A 326 -5.15 -3.42 -23.00
CA LYS A 326 -5.81 -2.33 -23.72
C LYS A 326 -5.28 -0.96 -23.28
N TYR A 327 -5.30 -0.68 -21.98
CA TYR A 327 -4.94 0.64 -21.48
C TYR A 327 -3.42 0.88 -21.49
N SER A 328 -2.61 -0.15 -21.28
CA SER A 328 -1.16 -0.05 -21.51
C SER A 328 -0.80 0.31 -22.95
N ALA A 329 -1.55 -0.21 -23.94
CA ALA A 329 -1.35 0.13 -25.34
C ALA A 329 -1.75 1.58 -25.69
N LEU A 330 -2.59 2.21 -24.86
CA LEU A 330 -2.98 3.62 -24.99
C LEU A 330 -2.00 4.59 -24.34
N GLY A 331 -0.94 4.10 -23.66
CA GLY A 331 0.06 4.94 -23.00
C GLY A 331 -0.21 5.16 -21.51
N ILE A 332 -1.08 4.38 -20.87
CA ILE A 332 -1.23 4.38 -19.42
C ILE A 332 -0.04 3.62 -18.80
N ASP A 333 0.63 4.24 -17.83
CA ASP A 333 1.82 3.72 -17.17
C ASP A 333 1.50 2.80 -16.00
N GLY A 334 0.38 3.02 -15.30
CA GLY A 334 0.05 2.26 -14.09
C GLY A 334 -1.45 2.21 -13.79
N PHE A 335 -1.82 1.35 -12.85
CA PHE A 335 -3.22 0.98 -12.64
C PHE A 335 -3.57 0.78 -11.18
N TYR A 336 -4.74 1.27 -10.78
CA TYR A 336 -5.41 0.81 -9.58
C TYR A 336 -6.19 -0.46 -9.90
N THR A 337 -6.04 -1.46 -9.08
CA THR A 337 -6.66 -2.77 -9.32
C THR A 337 -7.09 -3.44 -8.02
N GLY A 338 -8.17 -4.22 -8.13
CA GLY A 338 -8.53 -5.17 -7.08
C GLY A 338 -8.03 -6.58 -7.37
N LEU A 339 -7.99 -7.00 -8.65
CA LEU A 339 -7.77 -8.41 -9.00
C LEU A 339 -6.43 -8.73 -9.65
N LEU A 340 -5.84 -7.79 -10.40
CA LEU A 340 -4.56 -8.04 -11.06
C LEU A 340 -3.44 -8.16 -10.04
N LEU A 341 -2.46 -8.98 -10.36
CA LEU A 341 -1.27 -9.20 -9.55
C LEU A 341 -0.03 -8.61 -10.26
N PRO A 342 1.04 -8.32 -9.54
CA PRO A 342 2.32 -7.90 -10.15
C PRO A 342 2.82 -8.83 -11.26
N SER A 343 2.62 -10.15 -11.13
CA SER A 343 2.93 -11.15 -12.15
C SER A 343 2.18 -10.95 -13.48
N ASP A 344 1.01 -10.32 -13.48
CA ASP A 344 0.27 -10.01 -14.70
C ASP A 344 0.98 -8.92 -15.52
N LEU A 345 1.57 -7.91 -14.86
CA LEU A 345 2.41 -6.90 -15.52
C LEU A 345 3.72 -7.48 -16.04
N GLU A 346 4.37 -8.36 -15.29
CA GLU A 346 5.58 -9.06 -15.74
C GLU A 346 5.30 -9.88 -17.01
N ARG A 347 4.17 -10.59 -17.03
CA ARG A 347 3.69 -11.31 -18.19
C ARG A 347 3.47 -10.39 -19.40
N LEU A 348 2.84 -9.22 -19.20
CA LEU A 348 2.63 -8.25 -20.28
C LEU A 348 3.96 -7.74 -20.82
N SER A 349 4.93 -7.46 -19.96
CA SER A 349 6.26 -6.97 -20.34
C SER A 349 7.07 -8.01 -21.12
N SER A 350 6.90 -9.31 -20.82
CA SER A 350 7.58 -10.41 -21.53
C SER A 350 7.04 -10.69 -22.94
N LEU A 351 5.87 -10.15 -23.28
CA LEU A 351 5.23 -10.30 -24.59
C LEU A 351 5.51 -9.12 -25.55
N ARG A 352 6.18 -8.08 -25.05
CA ARG A 352 6.62 -6.89 -25.84
C ARG A 352 8.10 -7.00 -26.17
#